data_2d04f62800f234965451a68bec4d40a0
#
_entry.id   2d04f62800f234965451a68bec4d40a0
#
_cell.length_a   1.000
_cell.length_b   1.000
_cell.length_c   1.000
_cell.angle_alpha   90.00
_cell.angle_beta   90.00
_cell.angle_gamma   90.00
#
_symmetry.space_group_name_H-M   'P 1'
#
loop_
_entity.id
_entity.type
_entity.pdbx_description
1 polymer ?
#
loop_
_entity_poly.entity_id
_entity_poly.type
_entity_poly.pdbx_seq_one_letter_code
_entity_poly.pdbx_strand_id
1 'polypeptide(L)'
;MKKRTYRLLCVFASTVLLVTGALTGCSSSGKSGVSKGDGTQQTEENGAEEKKAPKIDGLKYQKTMQLKYATGFDVYYYKGGYKLLDVHDDRQYLIVPEGKKKPADLDKDIVVLKQPLDHIYLEATSAMALFDSMDGLDSIRMSGAQASDWYIDNAKKAMEEGRILFAGKYSEPDYEMLVDEDCDLAIESTMILHTPKVQEMIEDLDIPVFIDRSSYESHPLGRTEWIKAYAAMLNKEDVADTFFGKQTKVIENLKDFKNTGKTVAYFFVNADGTVVVRSSKDYIPKMIDIAGGKYIFSDLKNTESKSASVELSMEEFYSKAEEADYLIYNATIDSPINSIAELTAKNELFKDFKAVKNGNVWCTGKSLYQATDIVGNLITDIHLMLTDGDEKDMTFLYRVK
;
A
#
# COMPACT_ATOMS: atom_id res chain seq x y z
N MET A 1 30.29 -37.62 24.87
CA MET A 1 31.02 -37.10 26.05
C MET A 1 31.77 -35.85 25.67
N LYS A 2 31.69 -34.83 26.53
CA LYS A 2 32.34 -33.51 26.62
C LYS A 2 31.52 -32.37 26.03
N LYS A 3 30.71 -31.76 26.92
CA LYS A 3 30.17 -30.40 26.86
C LYS A 3 31.31 -29.38 26.97
N ARG A 4 31.32 -28.36 26.14
CA ARG A 4 32.13 -27.16 26.32
C ARG A 4 31.18 -25.95 26.45
N THR A 5 31.10 -25.47 27.69
CA THR A 5 30.45 -24.23 28.14
C THR A 5 31.41 -23.07 27.86
N TYR A 6 30.97 -22.02 27.15
CA TYR A 6 31.67 -20.74 27.11
C TYR A 6 30.83 -19.70 27.86
N ARG A 7 31.40 -19.25 28.97
CA ARG A 7 30.97 -18.05 29.71
C ARG A 7 31.59 -16.85 29.02
N LEU A 8 30.76 -15.87 28.62
CA LEU A 8 31.24 -14.54 28.23
C LEU A 8 30.92 -13.56 29.35
N LEU A 9 31.99 -12.92 29.84
CA LEU A 9 31.94 -11.81 30.79
C LEU A 9 31.58 -10.53 30.06
N CYS A 10 30.54 -9.82 30.51
CA CYS A 10 30.29 -8.43 30.14
C CYS A 10 31.00 -7.50 31.11
N VAL A 11 31.86 -6.64 30.58
CA VAL A 11 32.44 -5.50 31.31
C VAL A 11 31.74 -4.23 30.86
N PHE A 12 31.04 -3.57 31.77
CA PHE A 12 30.49 -2.22 31.62
C PHE A 12 31.61 -1.20 31.83
N ALA A 13 31.75 -0.26 30.89
CA ALA A 13 32.50 0.99 31.13
C ALA A 13 31.60 2.16 30.77
N SER A 14 31.10 2.83 31.81
CA SER A 14 30.39 4.11 31.71
C SER A 14 31.39 5.24 31.61
N THR A 15 31.25 6.12 30.64
CA THR A 15 31.97 7.41 30.66
C THR A 15 30.95 8.54 30.47
N VAL A 16 30.75 9.30 31.54
CA VAL A 16 30.00 10.54 31.60
C VAL A 16 30.95 11.67 31.17
N LEU A 17 30.56 12.49 30.23
CA LEU A 17 31.21 13.77 29.94
C LEU A 17 30.16 14.90 29.97
N LEU A 18 30.24 15.67 31.06
CA LEU A 18 29.60 16.97 31.25
C LEU A 18 30.43 18.04 30.50
N VAL A 19 29.79 18.82 29.65
CA VAL A 19 30.36 20.12 29.23
C VAL A 19 29.30 21.20 29.43
N THR A 20 29.58 22.06 30.41
CA THR A 20 28.91 23.34 30.66
C THR A 20 29.64 24.44 29.89
N GLY A 21 28.91 25.44 29.36
CA GLY A 21 29.52 26.67 28.85
C GLY A 21 28.49 27.54 28.12
N ALA A 22 27.92 28.36 28.83
CA ALA A 22 27.96 29.82 28.98
C ALA A 22 27.26 30.63 27.89
N LEU A 23 26.25 31.33 28.36
CA LEU A 23 25.51 32.46 27.77
C LEU A 23 26.38 33.69 27.59
N THR A 24 26.26 34.40 26.43
CA THR A 24 26.43 35.84 26.41
C THR A 24 25.41 36.45 25.42
N GLY A 25 24.54 37.26 25.98
CA GLY A 25 23.65 38.10 25.24
C GLY A 25 24.29 39.40 24.79
N CYS A 26 23.76 39.99 23.75
CA CYS A 26 23.82 41.47 23.55
C CYS A 26 22.54 41.93 22.88
N SER A 27 21.91 42.84 23.57
CA SER A 27 20.78 43.69 23.20
C SER A 27 21.31 44.86 22.35
N SER A 28 20.52 45.26 21.34
CA SER A 28 20.42 46.70 21.01
C SER A 28 19.10 46.98 20.27
N SER A 29 18.43 47.96 20.82
CA SER A 29 17.19 48.61 20.44
C SER A 29 17.34 49.53 19.23
N GLY A 30 16.27 49.73 18.44
CA GLY A 30 16.18 50.94 17.62
C GLY A 30 15.13 51.00 16.53
N LYS A 31 13.93 51.50 16.91
CA LYS A 31 13.02 52.43 16.18
C LYS A 31 12.32 52.02 14.88
N SER A 32 11.02 51.99 15.06
CA SER A 32 9.85 52.35 14.21
C SER A 32 10.10 53.06 12.86
N GLY A 33 9.41 52.55 11.84
CA GLY A 33 9.07 53.26 10.61
C GLY A 33 7.86 52.59 9.95
N VAL A 34 6.69 53.26 10.01
CA VAL A 34 5.45 52.89 9.34
C VAL A 34 5.57 53.24 7.86
N SER A 35 5.29 52.31 6.95
CA SER A 35 4.85 52.63 5.59
C SER A 35 3.87 51.56 5.09
N LYS A 36 2.78 52.06 4.53
CA LYS A 36 1.62 51.38 3.94
C LYS A 36 1.95 50.80 2.57
N GLY A 37 1.33 49.68 2.26
CA GLY A 37 0.72 49.39 0.95
C GLY A 37 1.52 48.38 0.12
N ASP A 38 1.02 47.26 -0.11
CA ASP A 38 0.35 46.77 -1.30
C ASP A 38 0.26 45.24 -1.24
N GLY A 39 -0.94 44.73 -1.49
CA GLY A 39 -1.20 43.29 -1.40
C GLY A 39 -0.63 42.55 -2.61
N THR A 40 0.35 41.73 -2.36
CA THR A 40 0.71 40.65 -3.28
C THR A 40 0.56 39.34 -2.53
N GLN A 41 -0.42 38.54 -2.94
CA GLN A 41 -0.58 37.16 -2.50
C GLN A 41 0.70 36.41 -2.85
N GLN A 42 1.50 36.10 -1.85
CA GLN A 42 2.51 35.06 -1.98
C GLN A 42 1.79 33.71 -1.96
N THR A 43 1.70 33.07 -3.12
CA THR A 43 1.52 31.64 -3.24
C THR A 43 2.69 30.99 -2.50
N GLU A 44 2.40 30.29 -1.41
CA GLU A 44 3.36 29.38 -0.79
C GLU A 44 3.67 28.27 -1.79
N GLU A 45 4.73 28.42 -2.54
CA GLU A 45 5.40 27.30 -3.20
C GLU A 45 5.98 26.44 -2.08
N ASN A 46 5.34 25.30 -1.85
CA ASN A 46 5.93 24.20 -1.10
C ASN A 46 7.22 23.78 -1.83
N GLY A 47 8.34 24.23 -1.32
CA GLY A 47 9.67 23.79 -1.73
C GLY A 47 9.88 22.33 -1.31
N ALA A 48 9.36 21.40 -2.12
CA ALA A 48 9.88 20.06 -2.12
C ALA A 48 11.34 20.16 -2.62
N GLU A 49 12.29 19.74 -1.80
CA GLU A 49 13.68 19.56 -2.25
C GLU A 49 13.64 18.68 -3.50
N GLU A 50 14.09 19.21 -4.65
CA GLU A 50 14.23 18.41 -5.87
C GLU A 50 15.19 17.26 -5.56
N LYS A 51 14.67 16.06 -5.39
CA LYS A 51 15.47 14.85 -5.25
C LYS A 51 16.36 14.76 -6.48
N LYS A 52 17.66 14.82 -6.27
CA LYS A 52 18.63 14.77 -7.35
C LYS A 52 18.61 13.36 -7.94
N ALA A 53 18.25 13.25 -9.24
CA ALA A 53 18.20 11.97 -9.92
C ALA A 53 19.52 11.19 -9.79
N PRO A 54 19.47 9.86 -9.55
CA PRO A 54 20.67 9.02 -9.52
C PRO A 54 21.49 9.15 -10.80
N LYS A 55 22.81 9.25 -10.66
CA LYS A 55 23.71 9.29 -11.80
C LYS A 55 23.99 7.85 -12.27
N ILE A 56 23.68 7.56 -13.51
CA ILE A 56 24.04 6.30 -14.16
C ILE A 56 25.02 6.64 -15.27
N ASP A 57 26.21 6.04 -15.25
CA ASP A 57 27.25 6.34 -16.23
C ASP A 57 26.78 5.93 -17.63
N GLY A 58 27.01 6.83 -18.60
CA GLY A 58 26.52 6.67 -19.98
C GLY A 58 25.08 7.08 -20.22
N LEU A 59 24.26 7.35 -19.17
CA LEU A 59 22.89 7.80 -19.31
C LEU A 59 22.75 9.29 -18.94
N LYS A 60 21.94 10.01 -19.73
CA LYS A 60 21.63 11.42 -19.48
C LYS A 60 20.21 11.56 -18.96
N TYR A 61 20.06 12.02 -17.71
CA TYR A 61 18.78 12.32 -17.08
C TYR A 61 17.93 13.28 -17.93
N GLN A 62 16.62 13.08 -17.92
CA GLN A 62 15.63 13.90 -18.62
C GLN A 62 14.60 14.51 -17.69
N LYS A 63 13.88 13.66 -16.95
CA LYS A 63 12.79 14.06 -16.05
C LYS A 63 12.54 13.01 -14.98
N THR A 64 11.83 13.41 -13.92
CA THR A 64 11.26 12.51 -12.90
C THR A 64 9.76 12.42 -13.09
N MET A 65 9.18 11.24 -12.89
CA MET A 65 7.74 11.02 -12.88
C MET A 65 7.09 11.83 -11.76
N GLN A 66 5.98 12.49 -12.05
CA GLN A 66 5.25 13.21 -11.01
C GLN A 66 4.28 12.27 -10.31
N LEU A 67 4.46 12.11 -9.00
CA LEU A 67 3.56 11.36 -8.13
C LEU A 67 2.81 12.35 -7.23
N LYS A 68 1.54 12.05 -6.97
CA LYS A 68 0.65 12.93 -6.18
C LYS A 68 0.43 12.39 -4.75
N TYR A 69 0.38 11.09 -4.61
CA TYR A 69 0.04 10.41 -3.34
C TYR A 69 1.02 9.29 -2.97
N ALA A 70 1.56 8.58 -3.95
CA ALA A 70 2.53 7.53 -3.68
C ALA A 70 3.83 8.11 -3.15
N THR A 71 4.39 7.46 -2.15
CA THR A 71 5.62 7.85 -1.47
C THR A 71 6.66 6.74 -1.43
N GLY A 72 6.32 5.56 -1.92
CA GLY A 72 7.13 4.36 -1.84
C GLY A 72 8.09 4.15 -3.01
N PHE A 73 8.04 4.99 -4.05
CA PHE A 73 8.94 4.88 -5.20
C PHE A 73 9.13 6.21 -5.91
N ASP A 74 10.19 6.29 -6.75
CA ASP A 74 10.40 7.32 -7.77
C ASP A 74 10.71 6.67 -9.12
N VAL A 75 10.38 7.33 -10.23
CA VAL A 75 10.80 6.90 -11.59
C VAL A 75 11.55 8.03 -12.27
N TYR A 76 12.79 7.75 -12.64
CA TYR A 76 13.67 8.69 -13.34
C TYR A 76 13.84 8.27 -14.81
N TYR A 77 13.60 9.20 -15.73
CA TYR A 77 13.72 8.97 -17.17
C TYR A 77 15.06 9.45 -17.67
N TYR A 78 15.70 8.65 -18.52
CA TYR A 78 16.99 8.98 -19.16
C TYR A 78 16.85 8.96 -20.68
N LYS A 79 17.76 9.65 -21.38
CA LYS A 79 17.80 9.66 -22.85
C LYS A 79 17.93 8.24 -23.39
N GLY A 80 17.20 7.96 -24.48
CA GLY A 80 17.19 6.67 -25.15
C GLY A 80 16.12 5.71 -24.63
N GLY A 81 15.20 6.18 -23.77
CA GLY A 81 14.07 5.42 -23.22
C GLY A 81 14.38 4.64 -21.95
N TYR A 82 15.60 4.73 -21.42
CA TYR A 82 15.91 4.08 -20.13
C TYR A 82 15.16 4.74 -19.00
N LYS A 83 14.72 3.92 -18.02
CA LYS A 83 14.04 4.38 -16.81
C LYS A 83 14.67 3.70 -15.59
N LEU A 84 14.88 4.45 -14.52
CA LEU A 84 15.24 3.89 -13.23
C LEU A 84 14.03 3.97 -12.31
N LEU A 85 13.52 2.85 -11.89
CA LEU A 85 12.52 2.73 -10.83
C LEU A 85 13.27 2.51 -9.52
N ASP A 86 13.14 3.47 -8.61
CA ASP A 86 13.76 3.49 -7.29
C ASP A 86 12.68 3.23 -6.26
N VAL A 87 12.69 2.05 -5.64
CA VAL A 87 11.75 1.68 -4.58
C VAL A 87 12.38 2.06 -3.24
N HIS A 88 11.65 2.77 -2.40
CA HIS A 88 12.17 3.30 -1.14
C HIS A 88 12.32 2.22 -0.06
N ASP A 89 12.91 1.09 -0.44
CA ASP A 89 13.33 -0.03 0.40
C ASP A 89 14.74 -0.54 0.03
N ASP A 90 15.54 0.39 -0.54
CA ASP A 90 16.93 0.19 -1.00
C ASP A 90 17.07 -0.63 -2.28
N ARG A 91 15.99 -0.82 -3.07
CA ARG A 91 16.03 -1.55 -4.35
C ARG A 91 15.81 -0.63 -5.53
N GLN A 92 16.69 -0.79 -6.53
CA GLN A 92 16.64 -0.03 -7.77
C GLN A 92 16.57 -0.97 -8.98
N TYR A 93 15.73 -0.60 -9.95
CA TYR A 93 15.48 -1.38 -11.15
C TYR A 93 15.72 -0.51 -12.39
N LEU A 94 16.73 -0.86 -13.19
CA LEU A 94 16.98 -0.20 -14.47
C LEU A 94 16.18 -0.89 -15.57
N ILE A 95 15.15 -0.22 -16.06
CA ILE A 95 14.36 -0.65 -17.22
C ILE A 95 15.13 -0.28 -18.47
N VAL A 96 15.57 -1.29 -19.20
CA VAL A 96 16.34 -1.19 -20.45
C VAL A 96 15.39 -1.40 -21.62
N PRO A 97 15.24 -0.40 -22.52
CA PRO A 97 14.35 -0.53 -23.66
C PRO A 97 14.74 -1.68 -24.59
N GLU A 98 13.74 -2.23 -25.29
CA GLU A 98 13.94 -3.26 -26.30
C GLU A 98 15.04 -2.86 -27.31
N GLY A 99 15.89 -3.83 -27.65
CA GLY A 99 17.01 -3.64 -28.57
C GLY A 99 18.18 -2.80 -28.04
N LYS A 100 18.10 -2.29 -26.79
CA LYS A 100 19.17 -1.55 -26.13
C LYS A 100 20.04 -2.45 -25.24
N LYS A 101 21.26 -1.97 -24.96
CA LYS A 101 22.18 -2.65 -24.03
C LYS A 101 22.17 -1.94 -22.70
N LYS A 102 22.34 -2.69 -21.60
CA LYS A 102 22.61 -2.08 -20.29
C LYS A 102 23.91 -1.28 -20.32
N PRO A 103 24.04 -0.18 -19.52
CA PRO A 103 25.31 0.51 -19.33
C PRO A 103 26.43 -0.44 -18.90
N ALA A 104 27.67 -0.18 -19.38
CA ALA A 104 28.79 -1.09 -19.10
C ALA A 104 29.19 -1.07 -17.61
N ASP A 105 29.16 0.14 -17.00
CA ASP A 105 29.58 0.40 -15.62
C ASP A 105 28.35 0.59 -14.70
N LEU A 106 27.29 -0.22 -14.92
CA LEU A 106 26.12 -0.20 -14.05
C LEU A 106 26.48 -0.75 -12.66
N ASP A 107 26.01 -0.06 -11.62
CA ASP A 107 26.14 -0.53 -10.25
C ASP A 107 25.51 -1.96 -10.15
N LYS A 108 26.23 -2.87 -9.51
CA LYS A 108 25.85 -4.28 -9.36
C LYS A 108 24.56 -4.47 -8.55
N ASP A 109 24.24 -3.49 -7.68
CA ASP A 109 23.07 -3.55 -6.82
C ASP A 109 21.80 -3.06 -7.56
N ILE A 110 21.92 -2.56 -8.80
CA ILE A 110 20.80 -2.21 -9.66
C ILE A 110 20.35 -3.43 -10.48
N VAL A 111 19.12 -3.87 -10.25
CA VAL A 111 18.51 -4.98 -11.01
C VAL A 111 18.14 -4.49 -12.41
N VAL A 112 18.43 -5.29 -13.43
CA VAL A 112 18.15 -4.93 -14.83
C VAL A 112 16.88 -5.62 -15.31
N LEU A 113 15.88 -4.81 -15.70
CA LEU A 113 14.67 -5.28 -16.38
C LEU A 113 14.78 -4.96 -17.87
N LYS A 114 14.77 -5.99 -18.72
CA LYS A 114 14.86 -5.83 -20.18
C LYS A 114 13.47 -5.88 -20.79
N GLN A 115 13.10 -4.86 -21.54
CA GLN A 115 11.85 -4.86 -22.31
C GLN A 115 12.00 -5.65 -23.63
N PRO A 116 10.90 -6.29 -24.15
CA PRO A 116 9.58 -6.31 -23.52
C PRO A 116 9.56 -7.14 -22.23
N LEU A 117 8.60 -6.87 -21.33
CA LEU A 117 8.27 -7.70 -20.18
C LEU A 117 6.87 -8.25 -20.48
N ASP A 118 6.79 -9.47 -20.97
CA ASP A 118 5.56 -10.13 -21.47
C ASP A 118 5.39 -11.57 -20.96
N HIS A 119 6.30 -12.05 -20.10
CA HIS A 119 6.22 -13.33 -19.44
C HIS A 119 6.35 -13.17 -17.90
N ILE A 120 5.56 -12.26 -17.34
CA ILE A 120 5.62 -11.93 -15.91
C ILE A 120 4.96 -13.05 -15.08
N TYR A 121 5.65 -13.50 -14.03
CA TYR A 121 5.03 -14.21 -12.92
C TYR A 121 4.53 -13.20 -11.89
N LEU A 122 3.22 -13.12 -11.68
CA LEU A 122 2.60 -12.19 -10.75
C LEU A 122 2.01 -12.92 -9.53
N GLU A 123 2.69 -12.82 -8.40
CA GLU A 123 2.26 -13.33 -7.11
C GLU A 123 1.55 -12.24 -6.28
N ALA A 124 1.98 -10.99 -6.40
CA ALA A 124 1.40 -9.86 -5.69
C ALA A 124 -0.05 -9.61 -6.13
N THR A 125 -1.02 -10.20 -5.43
CA THR A 125 -2.45 -10.13 -5.78
C THR A 125 -2.98 -8.69 -5.85
N SER A 126 -2.40 -7.76 -5.08
CA SER A 126 -2.72 -6.33 -5.11
C SER A 126 -2.40 -5.66 -6.45
N ALA A 127 -1.43 -6.20 -7.21
CA ALA A 127 -0.99 -5.61 -8.48
C ALA A 127 -1.88 -6.02 -9.68
N MET A 128 -2.53 -7.19 -9.64
CA MET A 128 -3.30 -7.69 -10.78
C MET A 128 -4.37 -6.71 -11.28
N ALA A 129 -5.11 -6.06 -10.36
CA ALA A 129 -6.10 -5.06 -10.73
C ALA A 129 -5.48 -3.83 -11.42
N LEU A 130 -4.25 -3.46 -11.04
CA LEU A 130 -3.53 -2.35 -11.68
C LEU A 130 -3.09 -2.72 -13.10
N PHE A 131 -2.66 -3.99 -13.31
CA PHE A 131 -2.37 -4.50 -14.66
C PHE A 131 -3.63 -4.55 -15.52
N ASP A 132 -4.75 -5.03 -14.99
CA ASP A 132 -6.03 -5.04 -15.71
C ASP A 132 -6.47 -3.62 -16.10
N SER A 133 -6.42 -2.68 -15.16
CA SER A 133 -6.85 -1.29 -15.35
C SER A 133 -5.98 -0.48 -16.33
N MET A 134 -4.77 -0.95 -16.66
CA MET A 134 -3.92 -0.32 -17.68
C MET A 134 -3.80 -1.15 -18.99
N ASP A 135 -4.71 -2.11 -19.22
CA ASP A 135 -4.68 -3.03 -20.35
C ASP A 135 -3.35 -3.82 -20.41
N GLY A 136 -2.83 -4.23 -19.26
CA GLY A 136 -1.52 -4.87 -19.10
C GLY A 136 -1.57 -6.38 -18.82
N LEU A 137 -2.76 -7.02 -18.81
CA LEU A 137 -2.89 -8.44 -18.48
C LEU A 137 -2.15 -9.37 -19.46
N ASP A 138 -1.99 -8.96 -20.71
CA ASP A 138 -1.25 -9.75 -21.72
C ASP A 138 0.25 -9.84 -21.40
N SER A 139 0.76 -9.02 -20.48
CA SER A 139 2.14 -9.14 -19.98
C SER A 139 2.28 -10.18 -18.86
N ILE A 140 1.16 -10.64 -18.29
CA ILE A 140 1.17 -11.65 -17.22
C ILE A 140 1.04 -13.03 -17.86
N ARG A 141 2.07 -13.85 -17.74
CA ARG A 141 2.05 -15.23 -18.20
C ARG A 141 1.69 -16.22 -17.09
N MET A 142 2.08 -15.91 -15.86
CA MET A 142 1.91 -16.79 -14.71
C MET A 142 1.35 -16.04 -13.50
N SER A 143 0.59 -16.73 -12.67
CA SER A 143 -0.08 -16.20 -11.47
C SER A 143 0.25 -17.03 -10.24
N GLY A 144 0.46 -16.35 -9.09
CA GLY A 144 0.60 -16.97 -7.77
C GLY A 144 -0.71 -17.43 -7.14
N ALA A 145 -1.86 -17.07 -7.75
CA ALA A 145 -3.19 -17.48 -7.30
C ALA A 145 -3.93 -18.26 -8.38
N GLN A 146 -4.84 -19.17 -7.98
CA GLN A 146 -5.66 -19.96 -8.90
C GLN A 146 -6.82 -19.12 -9.48
N ALA A 147 -7.39 -19.56 -10.60
CA ALA A 147 -8.53 -18.88 -11.23
C ALA A 147 -9.72 -18.69 -10.27
N SER A 148 -9.97 -19.64 -9.37
CA SER A 148 -11.05 -19.58 -8.36
C SER A 148 -10.84 -18.48 -7.32
N ASP A 149 -9.61 -18.02 -7.12
CA ASP A 149 -9.24 -17.08 -6.08
C ASP A 149 -9.30 -15.63 -6.57
N TRP A 150 -9.47 -15.42 -7.88
CA TRP A 150 -9.58 -14.10 -8.48
C TRP A 150 -11.01 -13.56 -8.45
N TYR A 151 -11.14 -12.33 -7.95
CA TYR A 151 -12.33 -11.47 -8.05
C TYR A 151 -12.23 -10.47 -9.21
N ILE A 152 -11.12 -10.51 -9.99
CA ILE A 152 -10.89 -9.71 -11.18
C ILE A 152 -11.30 -10.57 -12.39
N ASP A 153 -12.46 -10.26 -12.97
CA ASP A 153 -13.09 -11.11 -13.99
C ASP A 153 -12.19 -11.35 -15.21
N ASN A 154 -11.45 -10.32 -15.67
CA ASN A 154 -10.54 -10.46 -16.79
C ASN A 154 -9.35 -11.37 -16.50
N ALA A 155 -8.78 -11.30 -15.30
CA ALA A 155 -7.70 -12.19 -14.86
C ALA A 155 -8.19 -13.64 -14.74
N LYS A 156 -9.36 -13.84 -14.10
CA LYS A 156 -10.00 -15.15 -14.00
C LYS A 156 -10.25 -15.76 -15.38
N LYS A 157 -10.83 -15.00 -16.31
CA LYS A 157 -11.07 -15.42 -17.69
C LYS A 157 -9.78 -15.76 -18.41
N ALA A 158 -8.73 -14.94 -18.26
CA ALA A 158 -7.42 -15.21 -18.86
C ALA A 158 -6.82 -16.54 -18.39
N MET A 159 -7.02 -16.89 -17.12
CA MET A 159 -6.59 -18.18 -16.56
C MET A 159 -7.46 -19.34 -17.08
N GLU A 160 -8.77 -19.18 -17.13
CA GLU A 160 -9.70 -20.20 -17.66
C GLU A 160 -9.42 -20.48 -19.15
N GLU A 161 -8.94 -19.50 -19.91
CA GLU A 161 -8.53 -19.61 -21.31
C GLU A 161 -7.07 -20.12 -21.47
N GLY A 162 -6.32 -20.33 -20.38
CA GLY A 162 -4.92 -20.79 -20.42
C GLY A 162 -3.90 -19.74 -20.87
N ARG A 163 -4.29 -18.46 -20.97
CA ARG A 163 -3.37 -17.34 -21.25
C ARG A 163 -2.50 -17.02 -20.05
N ILE A 164 -3.05 -17.14 -18.85
CA ILE A 164 -2.31 -17.04 -17.56
C ILE A 164 -2.35 -18.40 -16.90
N LEU A 165 -1.20 -18.92 -16.49
CA LEU A 165 -1.03 -20.21 -15.84
C LEU A 165 -0.88 -20.04 -14.32
N PHE A 166 -1.31 -21.03 -13.54
CA PHE A 166 -1.01 -21.04 -12.11
C PHE A 166 0.37 -21.64 -11.87
N ALA A 167 1.30 -20.88 -11.34
CA ALA A 167 2.69 -21.29 -11.09
C ALA A 167 3.06 -21.34 -9.60
N GLY A 168 2.09 -21.65 -8.74
CA GLY A 168 2.33 -21.76 -7.29
C GLY A 168 2.31 -20.39 -6.58
N LYS A 169 2.42 -20.44 -5.25
CA LYS A 169 2.37 -19.25 -4.36
C LYS A 169 3.77 -18.80 -3.96
N TYR A 170 3.90 -17.60 -3.36
CA TYR A 170 5.16 -16.98 -2.90
C TYR A 170 6.10 -17.94 -2.13
N SER A 171 5.58 -18.91 -1.38
CA SER A 171 6.39 -19.83 -0.56
C SER A 171 6.73 -21.12 -1.26
N GLU A 172 6.15 -21.39 -2.42
CA GLU A 172 6.25 -22.67 -3.14
C GLU A 172 5.91 -22.48 -4.63
N PRO A 173 6.70 -21.63 -5.36
CA PRO A 173 6.52 -21.44 -6.79
C PRO A 173 6.96 -22.68 -7.57
N ASP A 174 6.40 -22.89 -8.73
CA ASP A 174 6.81 -23.92 -9.68
C ASP A 174 7.99 -23.42 -10.51
N TYR A 175 9.21 -23.67 -10.02
CA TYR A 175 10.45 -23.23 -10.66
C TYR A 175 10.64 -23.78 -12.07
N GLU A 176 10.16 -25.01 -12.33
CA GLU A 176 10.24 -25.63 -13.65
C GLU A 176 9.35 -24.84 -14.63
N MET A 177 8.12 -24.52 -14.23
CA MET A 177 7.23 -23.70 -15.03
C MET A 177 7.77 -22.27 -15.25
N LEU A 178 8.40 -21.64 -14.24
CA LEU A 178 9.03 -20.32 -14.41
C LEU A 178 10.09 -20.33 -15.52
N VAL A 179 10.88 -21.41 -15.60
CA VAL A 179 11.92 -21.57 -16.64
C VAL A 179 11.29 -21.94 -17.99
N ASP A 180 10.35 -22.88 -18.03
CA ASP A 180 9.75 -23.38 -19.27
C ASP A 180 8.92 -22.32 -20.01
N GLU A 181 8.35 -21.38 -19.23
CA GLU A 181 7.55 -20.26 -19.76
C GLU A 181 8.39 -18.96 -19.93
N ASP A 182 9.72 -19.08 -19.91
CA ASP A 182 10.67 -17.96 -20.12
C ASP A 182 10.37 -16.74 -19.22
N CYS A 183 10.12 -16.95 -17.91
CA CYS A 183 9.78 -15.87 -16.97
C CYS A 183 10.82 -14.74 -17.02
N ASP A 184 10.37 -13.52 -17.33
CA ASP A 184 11.24 -12.35 -17.48
C ASP A 184 11.21 -11.39 -16.27
N LEU A 185 10.23 -11.57 -15.38
CA LEU A 185 10.09 -10.81 -14.12
C LEU A 185 9.15 -11.55 -13.16
N ALA A 186 9.58 -11.76 -11.92
CA ALA A 186 8.70 -12.16 -10.82
C ALA A 186 8.26 -10.92 -10.02
N ILE A 187 6.96 -10.66 -9.95
CA ILE A 187 6.37 -9.61 -9.11
C ILE A 187 5.79 -10.26 -7.86
N GLU A 188 6.51 -10.13 -6.77
CA GLU A 188 6.22 -10.75 -5.50
C GLU A 188 5.58 -9.77 -4.51
N SER A 189 4.75 -10.28 -3.63
CA SER A 189 4.29 -9.53 -2.46
C SER A 189 5.36 -9.50 -1.37
N THR A 190 5.20 -8.63 -0.37
CA THR A 190 6.12 -8.60 0.79
C THR A 190 6.12 -9.90 1.61
N MET A 191 5.21 -10.84 1.32
CA MET A 191 5.22 -12.17 1.94
C MET A 191 6.47 -12.97 1.60
N ILE A 192 7.10 -12.72 0.43
CA ILE A 192 8.37 -13.35 0.01
C ILE A 192 9.49 -13.10 1.03
N LEU A 193 9.45 -11.97 1.77
CA LEU A 193 10.43 -11.64 2.79
C LEU A 193 10.42 -12.61 4.00
N HIS A 194 9.35 -13.39 4.17
CA HIS A 194 9.28 -14.46 5.15
C HIS A 194 9.91 -15.78 4.65
N THR A 195 10.20 -15.86 3.36
CA THR A 195 10.80 -17.02 2.68
C THR A 195 11.98 -16.61 1.81
N PRO A 196 13.04 -15.98 2.36
CA PRO A 196 14.13 -15.40 1.57
C PRO A 196 14.84 -16.41 0.65
N LYS A 197 14.85 -17.70 1.01
CA LYS A 197 15.39 -18.75 0.15
C LYS A 197 14.61 -18.93 -1.16
N VAL A 198 13.30 -18.67 -1.15
CA VAL A 198 12.49 -18.75 -2.38
C VAL A 198 12.88 -17.62 -3.31
N GLN A 199 13.05 -16.38 -2.78
CA GLN A 199 13.56 -15.27 -3.56
C GLN A 199 14.95 -15.59 -4.16
N GLU A 200 15.89 -16.06 -3.34
CA GLU A 200 17.23 -16.46 -3.80
C GLU A 200 17.16 -17.50 -4.93
N MET A 201 16.26 -18.51 -4.81
CA MET A 201 16.11 -19.55 -5.84
C MET A 201 15.54 -19.00 -7.15
N ILE A 202 14.63 -18.03 -7.11
CA ILE A 202 14.12 -17.36 -8.33
C ILE A 202 15.25 -16.55 -8.98
N GLU A 203 16.01 -15.79 -8.18
CA GLU A 203 17.12 -14.98 -8.66
C GLU A 203 18.28 -15.85 -9.21
N ASP A 204 18.54 -17.05 -8.66
CA ASP A 204 19.52 -18.03 -9.15
C ASP A 204 19.14 -18.61 -10.54
N LEU A 205 17.88 -18.48 -10.96
CA LEU A 205 17.41 -18.80 -12.31
C LEU A 205 17.58 -17.63 -13.30
N ASP A 206 18.30 -16.57 -12.91
CA ASP A 206 18.44 -15.31 -13.66
C ASP A 206 17.10 -14.56 -13.87
N ILE A 207 16.08 -14.84 -13.06
CA ILE A 207 14.78 -14.16 -13.08
C ILE A 207 14.83 -13.00 -12.10
N PRO A 208 14.68 -11.74 -12.54
CA PRO A 208 14.65 -10.58 -11.64
C PRO A 208 13.39 -10.62 -10.76
N VAL A 209 13.55 -10.26 -9.48
CA VAL A 209 12.45 -10.21 -8.53
C VAL A 209 12.13 -8.75 -8.19
N PHE A 210 10.89 -8.33 -8.42
CA PHE A 210 10.33 -7.06 -7.97
C PHE A 210 9.38 -7.30 -6.79
N ILE A 211 9.59 -6.60 -5.67
CA ILE A 211 8.70 -6.74 -4.51
C ILE A 211 7.74 -5.55 -4.46
N ASP A 212 6.43 -5.84 -4.63
CA ASP A 212 5.36 -4.85 -4.50
C ASP A 212 5.29 -4.30 -3.06
N ARG A 213 5.40 -2.99 -2.94
CA ARG A 213 5.29 -2.26 -1.68
C ARG A 213 4.06 -1.37 -1.61
N SER A 214 3.14 -1.47 -2.55
CA SER A 214 1.92 -0.67 -2.62
C SER A 214 1.09 -0.75 -1.33
N SER A 215 1.13 -1.90 -0.66
CA SER A 215 0.42 -2.12 0.61
C SER A 215 0.94 -1.28 1.78
N TYR A 216 2.13 -0.69 1.67
CA TYR A 216 2.73 0.17 2.70
C TYR A 216 2.41 1.66 2.51
N GLU A 217 1.73 2.03 1.43
CA GLU A 217 1.26 3.40 1.26
C GLU A 217 0.20 3.75 2.31
N SER A 218 0.43 4.83 3.03
CA SER A 218 -0.50 5.32 4.05
C SER A 218 -1.71 6.07 3.46
N HIS A 219 -1.58 6.53 2.21
CA HIS A 219 -2.68 7.17 1.49
C HIS A 219 -3.35 6.17 0.54
N PRO A 220 -4.69 6.01 0.56
CA PRO A 220 -5.38 5.03 -0.30
C PRO A 220 -5.08 5.21 -1.79
N LEU A 221 -5.07 6.46 -2.30
CA LEU A 221 -4.70 6.72 -3.69
C LEU A 221 -3.19 6.54 -3.95
N GLY A 222 -2.33 6.55 -2.93
CA GLY A 222 -0.93 6.16 -3.08
C GLY A 222 -0.81 4.72 -3.55
N ARG A 223 -1.63 3.83 -2.98
CA ARG A 223 -1.69 2.41 -3.41
C ARG A 223 -2.10 2.28 -4.88
N THR A 224 -3.15 2.99 -5.30
CA THR A 224 -3.59 3.01 -6.71
C THR A 224 -2.54 3.63 -7.62
N GLU A 225 -1.79 4.63 -7.15
CA GLU A 225 -0.77 5.32 -7.95
C GLU A 225 0.44 4.42 -8.29
N TRP A 226 0.61 3.27 -7.63
CA TRP A 226 1.59 2.25 -8.03
C TRP A 226 1.35 1.70 -9.43
N ILE A 227 0.15 1.88 -10.02
CA ILE A 227 -0.09 1.63 -11.45
C ILE A 227 0.97 2.31 -12.33
N LYS A 228 1.49 3.47 -11.93
CA LYS A 228 2.52 4.21 -12.67
C LYS A 228 3.89 3.52 -12.64
N ALA A 229 4.22 2.81 -11.55
CA ALA A 229 5.45 2.02 -11.50
C ALA A 229 5.40 0.86 -12.51
N TYR A 230 4.28 0.13 -12.55
CA TYR A 230 4.07 -0.94 -13.51
C TYR A 230 3.95 -0.42 -14.95
N ALA A 231 3.29 0.72 -15.13
CA ALA A 231 3.21 1.38 -16.44
C ALA A 231 4.59 1.78 -16.97
N ALA A 232 5.50 2.22 -16.10
CA ALA A 232 6.88 2.50 -16.50
C ALA A 232 7.62 1.25 -17.01
N MET A 233 7.35 0.07 -16.42
CA MET A 233 7.89 -1.20 -16.89
C MET A 233 7.36 -1.59 -18.28
N LEU A 234 6.09 -1.28 -18.57
CA LEU A 234 5.37 -1.71 -19.77
C LEU A 234 5.21 -0.63 -20.87
N ASN A 235 5.76 0.58 -20.69
CA ASN A 235 5.56 1.74 -21.57
C ASN A 235 4.08 2.14 -21.72
N LYS A 236 3.30 2.06 -20.63
CA LYS A 236 1.86 2.35 -20.60
C LYS A 236 1.51 3.58 -19.74
N GLU A 237 2.45 4.51 -19.56
CA GLU A 237 2.32 5.66 -18.66
C GLU A 237 1.09 6.52 -18.97
N ASP A 238 0.77 6.77 -20.24
CA ASP A 238 -0.39 7.58 -20.64
C ASP A 238 -1.73 6.92 -20.25
N VAL A 239 -1.81 5.59 -20.32
CA VAL A 239 -3.00 4.82 -19.90
C VAL A 239 -3.14 4.90 -18.38
N ALA A 240 -2.06 4.68 -17.66
CA ALA A 240 -2.02 4.75 -16.21
C ALA A 240 -2.37 6.16 -15.68
N ASP A 241 -1.83 7.21 -16.29
CA ASP A 241 -2.13 8.60 -15.93
C ASP A 241 -3.62 8.93 -16.15
N THR A 242 -4.18 8.48 -17.28
CA THR A 242 -5.61 8.66 -17.59
C THR A 242 -6.49 7.93 -16.59
N PHE A 243 -6.16 6.68 -16.25
CA PHE A 243 -6.89 5.89 -15.29
C PHE A 243 -6.80 6.51 -13.89
N PHE A 244 -5.59 6.80 -13.43
CA PHE A 244 -5.35 7.38 -12.12
C PHE A 244 -6.03 8.74 -11.94
N GLY A 245 -6.03 9.57 -13.00
CA GLY A 245 -6.75 10.86 -13.02
C GLY A 245 -8.26 10.71 -12.80
N LYS A 246 -8.88 9.58 -13.17
CA LYS A 246 -10.29 9.29 -12.85
C LYS A 246 -10.44 8.94 -11.37
N GLN A 247 -9.51 8.18 -10.79
CA GLN A 247 -9.56 7.76 -9.39
C GLN A 247 -9.39 8.94 -8.42
N THR A 248 -8.58 9.94 -8.77
CA THR A 248 -8.41 11.15 -7.94
C THR A 248 -9.69 11.96 -7.77
N LYS A 249 -10.63 11.89 -8.73
CA LYS A 249 -11.91 12.62 -8.66
C LYS A 249 -12.77 12.23 -7.47
N VAL A 250 -12.65 10.99 -6.98
CA VAL A 250 -13.38 10.54 -5.78
C VAL A 250 -13.06 11.45 -4.60
N ILE A 251 -11.77 11.74 -4.38
CA ILE A 251 -11.34 12.61 -3.27
C ILE A 251 -11.66 14.07 -3.57
N GLU A 252 -11.50 14.53 -4.81
CA GLU A 252 -11.81 15.90 -5.21
C GLU A 252 -13.28 16.24 -4.98
N ASN A 253 -14.19 15.29 -5.19
CA ASN A 253 -15.63 15.47 -4.93
C ASN A 253 -15.95 15.61 -3.43
N LEU A 254 -15.11 15.10 -2.54
CA LEU A 254 -15.33 15.11 -1.09
C LEU A 254 -14.50 16.17 -0.35
N LYS A 255 -13.60 16.91 -1.03
CA LYS A 255 -12.64 17.83 -0.39
C LYS A 255 -13.29 18.94 0.46
N ASP A 256 -14.48 19.39 0.07
CA ASP A 256 -15.21 20.46 0.76
C ASP A 256 -16.27 19.91 1.74
N PHE A 257 -16.37 18.59 1.88
CA PHE A 257 -17.31 17.95 2.78
C PHE A 257 -16.85 18.12 4.24
N LYS A 258 -17.75 18.62 5.09
CA LYS A 258 -17.45 18.74 6.52
C LYS A 258 -17.55 17.38 7.20
N ASN A 259 -16.53 17.05 8.00
CA ASN A 259 -16.55 15.84 8.80
C ASN A 259 -17.80 15.80 9.69
N THR A 260 -18.50 14.67 9.65
CA THR A 260 -19.76 14.45 10.39
C THR A 260 -19.54 14.33 11.90
N GLY A 261 -18.32 14.03 12.33
CA GLY A 261 -17.97 13.65 13.70
C GLY A 261 -18.41 12.24 14.09
N LYS A 262 -19.16 11.53 13.22
CA LYS A 262 -19.58 10.14 13.45
C LYS A 262 -18.37 9.20 13.53
N THR A 263 -18.39 8.31 14.51
CA THR A 263 -17.28 7.40 14.81
C THR A 263 -17.47 6.06 14.12
N VAL A 264 -16.37 5.52 13.58
CA VAL A 264 -16.35 4.26 12.83
C VAL A 264 -15.30 3.31 13.42
N ALA A 265 -15.70 2.07 13.74
CA ALA A 265 -14.79 0.97 14.04
C ALA A 265 -14.70 0.06 12.81
N TYR A 266 -13.47 -0.21 12.34
CA TYR A 266 -13.17 -1.15 11.25
C TYR A 266 -12.35 -2.31 11.81
N PHE A 267 -12.85 -3.54 11.73
CA PHE A 267 -12.27 -4.68 12.44
C PHE A 267 -12.66 -6.03 11.83
N PHE A 268 -11.97 -7.10 12.25
CA PHE A 268 -12.45 -8.48 12.15
C PHE A 268 -12.11 -9.25 13.43
N VAL A 269 -12.70 -10.44 13.61
CA VAL A 269 -12.49 -11.29 14.79
C VAL A 269 -11.72 -12.53 14.37
N ASN A 270 -10.58 -12.79 15.02
CA ASN A 270 -9.79 -14.00 14.84
C ASN A 270 -10.51 -15.25 15.37
N ALA A 271 -10.04 -16.43 14.95
CA ALA A 271 -10.58 -17.71 15.41
C ALA A 271 -10.44 -17.95 16.92
N ASP A 272 -9.47 -17.32 17.56
CA ASP A 272 -9.26 -17.37 19.03
C ASP A 272 -10.09 -16.32 19.80
N GLY A 273 -10.89 -15.51 19.10
CA GLY A 273 -11.77 -14.48 19.68
C GLY A 273 -11.12 -13.12 19.89
N THR A 274 -9.84 -12.95 19.56
CA THR A 274 -9.20 -11.62 19.56
C THR A 274 -9.73 -10.77 18.40
N VAL A 275 -9.66 -9.45 18.55
CA VAL A 275 -10.19 -8.51 17.56
C VAL A 275 -9.03 -7.75 16.91
N VAL A 276 -8.97 -7.80 15.61
CA VAL A 276 -7.94 -7.09 14.84
C VAL A 276 -8.50 -5.81 14.28
N VAL A 277 -7.85 -4.69 14.62
CA VAL A 277 -8.17 -3.34 14.12
C VAL A 277 -6.99 -2.76 13.34
N ARG A 278 -7.21 -1.70 12.58
CA ARG A 278 -6.12 -1.03 11.84
C ARG A 278 -5.35 -0.05 12.73
N SER A 279 -4.04 -0.02 12.56
CA SER A 279 -3.21 1.00 13.22
C SER A 279 -3.54 2.40 12.68
N SER A 280 -3.30 3.44 13.48
CA SER A 280 -3.62 4.83 13.09
C SER A 280 -2.87 5.32 11.82
N LYS A 281 -1.83 4.62 11.41
CA LYS A 281 -1.03 4.93 10.20
C LYS A 281 -1.47 4.16 8.96
N ASP A 282 -2.40 3.21 9.10
CA ASP A 282 -2.93 2.45 7.97
C ASP A 282 -3.80 3.34 7.07
N TYR A 283 -3.98 2.93 5.82
CA TYR A 283 -4.77 3.67 4.83
C TYR A 283 -6.27 3.69 5.14
N ILE A 284 -6.82 2.71 5.88
CA ILE A 284 -8.23 2.65 6.26
C ILE A 284 -8.65 3.82 7.16
N PRO A 285 -7.94 4.17 8.25
CA PRO A 285 -8.21 5.41 8.99
C PRO A 285 -8.25 6.66 8.12
N LYS A 286 -7.34 6.73 7.12
CA LYS A 286 -7.31 7.85 6.17
C LYS A 286 -8.53 7.88 5.25
N MET A 287 -9.03 6.71 4.81
CA MET A 287 -10.28 6.62 4.04
C MET A 287 -11.48 7.11 4.84
N ILE A 288 -11.59 6.69 6.11
CA ILE A 288 -12.67 7.12 7.01
C ILE A 288 -12.65 8.64 7.20
N ASP A 289 -11.47 9.22 7.39
CA ASP A 289 -11.29 10.67 7.52
C ASP A 289 -11.70 11.42 6.25
N ILE A 290 -11.23 10.99 5.06
CA ILE A 290 -11.60 11.59 3.76
C ILE A 290 -13.11 11.46 3.51
N ALA A 291 -13.72 10.34 3.89
CA ALA A 291 -15.16 10.11 3.77
C ALA A 291 -16.01 10.99 4.70
N GLY A 292 -15.38 11.68 5.66
CA GLY A 292 -16.03 12.57 6.63
C GLY A 292 -16.44 11.89 7.93
N GLY A 293 -15.80 10.78 8.30
CA GLY A 293 -15.97 10.11 9.60
C GLY A 293 -14.76 10.27 10.50
N LYS A 294 -14.83 9.65 11.66
CA LYS A 294 -13.76 9.61 12.65
C LYS A 294 -13.43 8.15 13.00
N TYR A 295 -12.21 7.71 12.73
CA TYR A 295 -11.77 6.38 13.15
C TYR A 295 -11.62 6.33 14.67
N ILE A 296 -12.30 5.35 15.32
CA ILE A 296 -12.38 5.33 16.78
C ILE A 296 -11.06 4.93 17.45
N PHE A 297 -10.19 4.20 16.75
CA PHE A 297 -8.89 3.75 17.25
C PHE A 297 -7.72 4.64 16.76
N SER A 298 -7.96 5.91 16.50
CA SER A 298 -6.94 6.86 15.99
C SER A 298 -5.77 7.08 16.96
N ASP A 299 -5.92 6.76 18.25
CA ASP A 299 -4.91 6.84 19.29
C ASP A 299 -4.06 5.56 19.43
N LEU A 300 -4.50 4.45 18.85
CA LEU A 300 -3.75 3.20 18.87
C LEU A 300 -2.52 3.29 17.97
N LYS A 301 -1.37 3.31 18.61
CA LYS A 301 -0.07 3.20 17.93
C LYS A 301 0.44 1.78 18.08
N ASN A 302 0.76 1.15 16.99
CA ASN A 302 1.53 -0.09 17.04
C ASN A 302 2.98 0.27 17.42
N THR A 303 3.34 0.04 18.68
CA THR A 303 4.64 0.45 19.25
C THR A 303 5.77 -0.50 18.89
N GLU A 304 5.47 -1.74 18.49
CA GLU A 304 6.49 -2.80 18.37
C GLU A 304 6.73 -3.31 16.95
N SER A 305 5.83 -3.02 16.01
CA SER A 305 6.00 -3.49 14.64
C SER A 305 5.60 -2.44 13.60
N LYS A 306 6.13 -2.56 12.40
CA LYS A 306 5.67 -1.83 11.21
C LYS A 306 4.31 -2.36 10.70
N SER A 307 3.59 -3.18 11.49
CA SER A 307 2.34 -3.80 11.13
C SER A 307 1.23 -2.75 10.94
N ALA A 308 0.44 -2.94 9.91
CA ALA A 308 -0.76 -2.15 9.64
C ALA A 308 -1.92 -2.46 10.61
N SER A 309 -1.79 -3.51 11.43
CA SER A 309 -2.85 -4.03 12.30
C SER A 309 -2.43 -4.08 13.76
N VAL A 310 -3.42 -3.92 14.65
CA VAL A 310 -3.28 -4.05 16.11
C VAL A 310 -4.29 -5.10 16.57
N GLU A 311 -3.83 -6.06 17.38
CA GLU A 311 -4.68 -7.07 18.00
C GLU A 311 -5.08 -6.62 19.40
N LEU A 312 -6.37 -6.74 19.72
CA LEU A 312 -6.98 -6.36 20.98
C LEU A 312 -7.72 -7.56 21.57
N SER A 313 -7.79 -7.64 22.90
CA SER A 313 -8.80 -8.52 23.52
C SER A 313 -10.20 -7.99 23.21
N MET A 314 -11.22 -8.87 23.29
CA MET A 314 -12.60 -8.45 23.06
C MET A 314 -13.05 -7.38 24.07
N GLU A 315 -12.57 -7.45 25.31
CA GLU A 315 -12.88 -6.48 26.35
C GLU A 315 -12.28 -5.11 26.06
N GLU A 316 -11.03 -5.07 25.55
CA GLU A 316 -10.39 -3.80 25.14
C GLU A 316 -11.10 -3.20 23.94
N PHE A 317 -11.46 -4.03 22.95
CA PHE A 317 -12.25 -3.59 21.79
C PHE A 317 -13.61 -3.04 22.23
N TYR A 318 -14.33 -3.75 23.10
CA TYR A 318 -15.61 -3.31 23.64
C TYR A 318 -15.47 -1.96 24.34
N SER A 319 -14.57 -1.84 25.29
CA SER A 319 -14.35 -0.62 26.06
C SER A 319 -14.07 0.63 25.19
N LYS A 320 -13.46 0.44 24.01
CA LYS A 320 -13.12 1.54 23.10
C LYS A 320 -14.21 1.80 22.05
N ALA A 321 -14.95 0.79 21.64
CA ALA A 321 -15.83 0.83 20.47
C ALA A 321 -17.32 0.62 20.78
N GLU A 322 -17.72 0.37 22.03
CA GLU A 322 -19.12 0.16 22.39
C GLU A 322 -20.04 1.33 21.99
N GLU A 323 -19.51 2.56 22.07
CA GLU A 323 -20.21 3.79 21.70
C GLU A 323 -19.97 4.24 20.24
N ALA A 324 -19.29 3.43 19.43
CA ALA A 324 -19.10 3.75 18.01
C ALA A 324 -20.46 3.91 17.29
N ASP A 325 -20.55 4.91 16.41
CA ASP A 325 -21.76 5.14 15.62
C ASP A 325 -21.96 4.07 14.54
N TYR A 326 -20.86 3.55 14.00
CA TYR A 326 -20.83 2.53 12.94
C TYR A 326 -19.78 1.45 13.21
N LEU A 327 -20.11 0.21 12.89
CA LEU A 327 -19.22 -0.92 12.83
C LEU A 327 -19.07 -1.36 11.38
N ILE A 328 -17.83 -1.51 10.89
CA ILE A 328 -17.51 -2.12 9.59
C ILE A 328 -16.72 -3.40 9.84
N TYR A 329 -17.31 -4.53 9.53
CA TYR A 329 -16.66 -5.83 9.58
C TYR A 329 -15.81 -6.04 8.33
N ASN A 330 -14.54 -6.35 8.52
CA ASN A 330 -13.60 -6.60 7.42
C ASN A 330 -13.64 -8.07 6.99
N ALA A 331 -14.33 -8.38 5.90
CA ALA A 331 -14.41 -9.72 5.34
C ALA A 331 -13.26 -10.09 4.40
N THR A 332 -12.25 -9.24 4.21
CA THR A 332 -11.12 -9.56 3.33
C THR A 332 -10.22 -10.66 3.92
N ILE A 333 -10.19 -10.77 5.25
CA ILE A 333 -9.37 -11.74 6.00
C ILE A 333 -10.23 -12.90 6.50
N ASP A 334 -11.45 -12.58 6.99
CA ASP A 334 -12.39 -13.56 7.52
C ASP A 334 -13.61 -13.75 6.59
N SER A 335 -14.51 -14.65 6.95
CA SER A 335 -15.74 -14.84 6.21
C SER A 335 -16.69 -13.66 6.35
N PRO A 336 -17.39 -13.26 5.27
CA PRO A 336 -18.42 -12.23 5.34
C PRO A 336 -19.49 -12.58 6.37
N ILE A 337 -20.03 -11.56 7.03
CA ILE A 337 -21.21 -11.68 7.90
C ILE A 337 -22.41 -11.03 7.20
N ASN A 338 -23.56 -11.72 7.21
CA ASN A 338 -24.78 -11.27 6.56
C ASN A 338 -25.88 -10.93 7.55
N SER A 339 -25.71 -11.33 8.81
CA SER A 339 -26.71 -11.09 9.87
C SER A 339 -26.06 -10.70 11.20
N ILE A 340 -26.82 -9.96 12.01
CA ILE A 340 -26.43 -9.63 13.39
C ILE A 340 -26.23 -10.90 14.22
N ALA A 341 -26.98 -11.96 13.93
CA ALA A 341 -26.79 -13.27 14.58
C ALA A 341 -25.41 -13.86 14.31
N GLU A 342 -24.88 -13.75 13.07
CA GLU A 342 -23.53 -14.21 12.74
C GLU A 342 -22.45 -13.37 13.45
N LEU A 343 -22.63 -12.06 13.56
CA LEU A 343 -21.71 -11.20 14.33
C LEU A 343 -21.70 -11.58 15.82
N THR A 344 -22.91 -11.71 16.43
CA THR A 344 -23.05 -12.04 17.85
C THR A 344 -22.62 -13.47 18.18
N ALA A 345 -22.65 -14.39 17.21
CA ALA A 345 -22.09 -15.73 17.36
C ALA A 345 -20.56 -15.72 17.52
N LYS A 346 -19.86 -14.70 17.00
CA LYS A 346 -18.43 -14.52 17.22
C LYS A 346 -18.12 -14.08 18.64
N ASN A 347 -18.96 -13.22 19.25
CA ASN A 347 -18.93 -12.85 20.65
C ASN A 347 -20.24 -12.18 21.08
N GLU A 348 -20.80 -12.64 22.20
CA GLU A 348 -22.09 -12.14 22.75
C GLU A 348 -22.07 -10.63 23.08
N LEU A 349 -20.90 -10.04 23.43
CA LEU A 349 -20.77 -8.63 23.76
C LEU A 349 -21.21 -7.71 22.61
N PHE A 350 -21.19 -8.18 21.36
CA PHE A 350 -21.63 -7.36 20.22
C PHE A 350 -23.08 -6.90 20.36
N LYS A 351 -23.94 -7.60 21.10
CA LYS A 351 -25.34 -7.19 21.36
C LYS A 351 -25.44 -5.84 22.07
N ASP A 352 -24.40 -5.49 22.83
CA ASP A 352 -24.38 -4.29 23.66
C ASP A 352 -23.85 -3.04 22.95
N PHE A 353 -23.24 -3.20 21.78
CA PHE A 353 -22.72 -2.08 20.99
C PHE A 353 -23.87 -1.16 20.50
N LYS A 354 -23.64 0.14 20.61
CA LYS A 354 -24.54 1.19 20.11
C LYS A 354 -24.89 1.01 18.63
N ALA A 355 -23.89 0.72 17.80
CA ALA A 355 -24.07 0.52 16.36
C ALA A 355 -24.97 -0.70 16.06
N VAL A 356 -24.85 -1.78 16.83
CA VAL A 356 -25.71 -2.96 16.68
C VAL A 356 -27.15 -2.64 17.06
N LYS A 357 -27.36 -1.97 18.20
CA LYS A 357 -28.68 -1.54 18.66
C LYS A 357 -29.38 -0.59 17.67
N ASN A 358 -28.61 0.18 16.92
CA ASN A 358 -29.10 1.17 15.95
C ASN A 358 -29.18 0.64 14.50
N GLY A 359 -28.77 -0.61 14.24
CA GLY A 359 -28.73 -1.20 12.89
C GLY A 359 -27.64 -0.59 11.99
N ASN A 360 -26.55 -0.06 12.57
CA ASN A 360 -25.44 0.55 11.87
C ASN A 360 -24.22 -0.37 11.77
N VAL A 361 -24.48 -1.62 11.42
CA VAL A 361 -23.43 -2.64 11.18
C VAL A 361 -23.32 -2.87 9.68
N TRP A 362 -22.09 -2.81 9.20
CA TRP A 362 -21.74 -2.96 7.79
C TRP A 362 -20.65 -4.03 7.63
N CYS A 363 -20.55 -4.62 6.46
CA CYS A 363 -19.54 -5.60 6.14
C CYS A 363 -18.94 -5.30 4.77
N THR A 364 -17.63 -5.56 4.60
CA THR A 364 -16.98 -5.45 3.29
C THR A 364 -17.20 -6.71 2.47
N GLY A 365 -17.22 -6.56 1.13
CA GLY A 365 -17.05 -7.70 0.23
C GLY A 365 -15.64 -8.28 0.30
N LYS A 366 -15.50 -9.56 -0.03
CA LYS A 366 -14.19 -10.23 -0.11
C LYS A 366 -13.28 -9.64 -1.19
N SER A 367 -13.85 -9.17 -2.31
CA SER A 367 -13.11 -8.62 -3.45
C SER A 367 -12.23 -7.40 -3.11
N LEU A 368 -12.52 -6.70 -2.02
CA LEU A 368 -11.83 -5.46 -1.64
C LEU A 368 -10.30 -5.61 -1.58
N TYR A 369 -9.76 -6.76 -1.15
CA TYR A 369 -8.30 -6.92 -1.02
C TYR A 369 -7.57 -6.99 -2.37
N GLN A 370 -8.27 -7.29 -3.45
CA GLN A 370 -7.74 -7.29 -4.82
C GLN A 370 -8.03 -6.00 -5.59
N ALA A 371 -8.91 -5.12 -5.09
CA ALA A 371 -9.39 -3.93 -5.79
C ALA A 371 -8.51 -2.69 -5.54
N THR A 372 -7.20 -2.83 -5.66
CA THR A 372 -6.22 -1.74 -5.44
C THR A 372 -6.41 -0.59 -6.42
N ASP A 373 -6.89 -0.86 -7.61
CA ASP A 373 -7.18 0.08 -8.67
C ASP A 373 -8.34 1.04 -8.32
N ILE A 374 -9.41 0.50 -7.73
CA ILE A 374 -10.63 1.24 -7.38
C ILE A 374 -10.84 1.36 -5.86
N VAL A 375 -9.78 1.23 -5.07
CA VAL A 375 -9.86 1.31 -3.61
C VAL A 375 -10.49 2.62 -3.11
N GLY A 376 -10.44 3.69 -3.91
CA GLY A 376 -11.13 4.95 -3.66
C GLY A 376 -12.65 4.80 -3.56
N ASN A 377 -13.26 3.77 -4.18
CA ASN A 377 -14.70 3.52 -4.06
C ASN A 377 -15.12 3.19 -2.63
N LEU A 378 -14.24 2.57 -1.82
CA LEU A 378 -14.52 2.38 -0.39
C LEU A 378 -14.69 3.72 0.36
N ILE A 379 -13.98 4.77 -0.07
CA ILE A 379 -14.17 6.12 0.49
C ILE A 379 -15.58 6.62 0.18
N THR A 380 -16.05 6.41 -1.06
CA THR A 380 -17.43 6.75 -1.45
C THR A 380 -18.44 5.94 -0.65
N ASP A 381 -18.24 4.66 -0.49
CA ASP A 381 -19.14 3.79 0.29
C ASP A 381 -19.23 4.23 1.75
N ILE A 382 -18.09 4.52 2.38
CA ILE A 382 -18.06 5.04 3.75
C ILE A 382 -18.77 6.40 3.82
N HIS A 383 -18.58 7.27 2.83
CA HIS A 383 -19.28 8.55 2.76
C HIS A 383 -20.79 8.37 2.68
N LEU A 384 -21.28 7.50 1.79
CA LEU A 384 -22.70 7.15 1.67
C LEU A 384 -23.23 6.55 2.97
N MET A 385 -22.50 5.66 3.61
CA MET A 385 -22.83 5.12 4.93
C MET A 385 -23.02 6.22 5.98
N LEU A 386 -22.11 7.20 6.03
CA LEU A 386 -22.12 8.28 7.01
C LEU A 386 -23.24 9.32 6.75
N THR A 387 -23.72 9.41 5.50
CA THR A 387 -24.71 10.41 5.06
C THR A 387 -26.07 9.80 4.73
N ASP A 388 -26.29 8.54 5.09
CA ASP A 388 -27.52 7.79 4.83
C ASP A 388 -27.89 7.72 3.32
N GLY A 389 -26.86 7.58 2.47
CA GLY A 389 -26.99 7.40 1.03
C GLY A 389 -27.54 6.02 0.64
N ASP A 390 -27.87 5.82 -0.66
CA ASP A 390 -28.45 4.57 -1.15
C ASP A 390 -27.38 3.46 -1.20
N GLU A 391 -27.69 2.31 -0.57
CA GLU A 391 -26.82 1.12 -0.58
C GLU A 391 -26.55 0.58 -2.00
N LYS A 392 -27.43 0.88 -2.97
CA LYS A 392 -27.26 0.43 -4.37
C LYS A 392 -26.08 1.12 -5.07
N ASP A 393 -25.67 2.29 -4.56
CA ASP A 393 -24.56 3.06 -5.12
C ASP A 393 -23.22 2.66 -4.49
N MET A 394 -23.23 1.68 -3.55
CA MET A 394 -22.03 1.17 -2.90
C MET A 394 -21.39 0.03 -3.68
N THR A 395 -20.07 0.00 -3.69
CA THR A 395 -19.25 -1.00 -4.40
C THR A 395 -18.85 -2.15 -3.47
N PHE A 396 -18.41 -1.84 -2.25
CA PHE A 396 -17.78 -2.77 -1.32
C PHE A 396 -18.55 -2.97 -0.03
N LEU A 397 -19.31 -1.99 0.42
CA LEU A 397 -20.03 -2.08 1.68
C LEU A 397 -21.49 -2.53 1.48
N TYR A 398 -21.95 -3.37 2.39
CA TYR A 398 -23.36 -3.71 2.52
C TYR A 398 -23.77 -3.76 3.99
N ARG A 399 -25.03 -3.43 4.26
CA ARG A 399 -25.59 -3.42 5.62
C ARG A 399 -25.86 -4.85 6.09
N VAL A 400 -25.40 -5.17 7.30
CA VAL A 400 -25.68 -6.44 7.98
C VAL A 400 -27.07 -6.36 8.58
N LYS A 401 -27.94 -7.37 8.34
CA LYS A 401 -29.37 -7.39 8.75
C LYS A 401 -29.66 -8.31 9.91
#